data_a1f40030d00c0b67b11b6d2da18a955f
#
_entry.id   a1f40030d00c0b67b11b6d2da18a955f
#
_cell.length_a   1.000
_cell.length_b   1.000
_cell.length_c   1.000
_cell.angle_alpha   90.00
_cell.angle_beta   90.00
_cell.angle_gamma   90.00
#
_symmetry.space_group_name_H-M   'P 1'
#
loop_
_entity.id
_entity.type
_entity.pdbx_description
1 polymer ?
#
loop_
_entity_poly.entity_id
_entity_poly.type
_entity_poly.pdbx_seq_one_letter_code
_entity_poly.pdbx_strand_id
1 'polypeptide(L)'
;MARKQEVLNDVVIKFAGDSGDGMQLTGTQFTNNTALLGIDLSTFPDFPAEIRAPIGTLPGVSGYQLRFSSDRVFTPGDACDVLVAMNAAALKANLTALKKGGKIIVNTDGFDSKNLRLANYPEGENPLENGSLESYEVIKMDVTKMTREALKDFTMGMKEKDRAKNMFVLGFLYWMYGRDMENTTTFLKEKFGKKQDIFDSNMKVLQAGYNYGDTTETFTTTYKVEKAKMQAGMYRSIMGNQALAYGLIAASQVSGLPMFLGSYPITPASDILHELSRHKNFGIRTFQAEDEIAAITSAIGAAYGGSLGVTTTSGPGMALKAEAMGLAVMLEIPLLIVDVQRGGPSTGLPTKTEQSDLLQAYYGRNGECPMPVISASTPADCFDAVYEAVRIAVQHMTPVIFLSDGYIANGAEPWKFPKTEDLPAISVKFKTELGHGEEKLMPYLRDEKLVRPWAVPGTAGLEHRIGGIEKQNITGNISYEPENHQLMVKIRQEKIDKIAEYIPEQKLDSGQDKGKVLVLGWGSTYGAIKSAVTELQAEGHAVSHTHLRYVRPFPKNLGDILKNFDTILVPEINNGQLIKILRDVYMVDAKAYNKIMGVPITKTELVVEIKKYL
;
A
#
# COMPACT_ATOMS: atom_id res chain seq x y z
N MET A 1 -9.54 18.50 -41.15
CA MET A 1 -10.25 17.19 -41.17
C MET A 1 -10.88 16.98 -39.80
N ALA A 2 -12.10 16.39 -39.75
CA ALA A 2 -12.66 16.01 -38.42
C ALA A 2 -11.77 14.95 -37.79
N ARG A 3 -11.31 15.19 -36.56
CA ARG A 3 -10.48 14.23 -35.82
C ARG A 3 -11.29 12.99 -35.46
N LYS A 4 -10.69 11.81 -35.60
CA LYS A 4 -11.31 10.55 -35.20
C LYS A 4 -11.17 10.42 -33.66
N GLN A 5 -12.30 10.25 -32.96
CA GLN A 5 -12.29 9.84 -31.56
C GLN A 5 -12.50 8.33 -31.50
N GLU A 6 -11.61 7.64 -30.81
CA GLU A 6 -11.67 6.20 -30.59
C GLU A 6 -12.01 5.91 -29.14
N VAL A 7 -13.00 5.03 -28.91
CA VAL A 7 -13.39 4.61 -27.57
C VAL A 7 -12.59 3.37 -27.20
N LEU A 8 -11.87 3.44 -26.07
CA LEU A 8 -11.09 2.36 -25.51
C LEU A 8 -11.72 1.90 -24.19
N ASN A 9 -11.69 0.59 -23.93
CA ASN A 9 -12.21 0.04 -22.68
C ASN A 9 -11.17 0.05 -21.58
N ASP A 10 -9.90 -0.17 -21.90
CA ASP A 10 -8.80 -0.36 -20.96
C ASP A 10 -7.51 0.23 -21.52
N VAL A 11 -6.78 0.98 -20.71
CA VAL A 11 -5.53 1.63 -21.11
C VAL A 11 -4.54 1.58 -19.97
N VAL A 12 -3.29 1.25 -20.29
CA VAL A 12 -2.15 1.30 -19.37
C VAL A 12 -1.12 2.29 -19.88
N ILE A 13 -0.85 3.34 -19.10
CA ILE A 13 0.22 4.31 -19.38
C ILE A 13 1.34 4.13 -18.38
N LYS A 14 2.58 4.06 -18.85
CA LYS A 14 3.77 4.10 -18.01
C LYS A 14 4.55 5.38 -18.26
N PHE A 15 4.71 6.17 -17.20
CA PHE A 15 5.53 7.38 -17.18
C PHE A 15 6.90 7.02 -16.64
N ALA A 16 7.96 7.42 -17.31
CA ALA A 16 9.33 7.11 -16.90
C ALA A 16 10.29 8.28 -17.17
N GLY A 17 11.15 8.56 -16.20
CA GLY A 17 12.16 9.62 -16.27
C GLY A 17 13.06 9.59 -15.04
N ASP A 18 13.96 10.55 -14.91
CA ASP A 18 14.70 10.75 -13.67
C ASP A 18 13.80 11.30 -12.56
N SER A 19 14.22 11.16 -11.30
CA SER A 19 13.48 11.70 -10.15
C SER A 19 13.14 13.19 -10.28
N GLY A 20 13.96 13.98 -10.99
CA GLY A 20 13.76 15.41 -11.27
C GLY A 20 12.82 15.72 -12.45
N ASP A 21 12.44 14.73 -13.24
CA ASP A 21 11.57 14.91 -14.42
C ASP A 21 10.09 15.07 -14.08
N GLY A 22 9.71 14.87 -12.82
CA GLY A 22 8.35 15.08 -12.35
C GLY A 22 7.33 14.03 -12.81
N MET A 23 7.76 12.84 -13.23
CA MET A 23 6.87 11.79 -13.75
C MET A 23 5.89 11.24 -12.71
N GLN A 24 6.29 11.18 -11.45
CA GLN A 24 5.37 10.85 -10.35
C GLN A 24 4.22 11.86 -10.25
N LEU A 25 4.53 13.15 -10.34
CA LEU A 25 3.52 14.21 -10.30
C LEU A 25 2.60 14.16 -11.53
N THR A 26 3.16 13.96 -12.73
CA THR A 26 2.38 13.80 -13.96
C THR A 26 1.40 12.64 -13.84
N GLY A 27 1.89 11.46 -13.42
CA GLY A 27 1.07 10.28 -13.21
C GLY A 27 -0.03 10.51 -12.17
N THR A 28 0.31 11.12 -11.03
CA THR A 28 -0.67 11.43 -9.96
C THR A 28 -1.75 12.40 -10.44
N GLN A 29 -1.38 13.47 -11.17
CA GLN A 29 -2.38 14.43 -11.70
C GLN A 29 -3.29 13.79 -12.74
N PHE A 30 -2.76 12.96 -13.62
CA PHE A 30 -3.56 12.22 -14.59
C PHE A 30 -4.49 11.20 -13.87
N THR A 31 -4.01 10.53 -12.82
CA THR A 31 -4.80 9.63 -11.97
C THR A 31 -5.97 10.35 -11.30
N ASN A 32 -5.72 11.50 -10.68
CA ASN A 32 -6.77 12.28 -10.01
C ASN A 32 -7.84 12.76 -10.99
N ASN A 33 -7.42 13.24 -12.16
CA ASN A 33 -8.35 13.63 -13.22
C ASN A 33 -9.18 12.42 -13.70
N THR A 34 -8.56 11.26 -13.87
CA THR A 34 -9.23 10.01 -14.23
C THR A 34 -10.28 9.59 -13.22
N ALA A 35 -9.94 9.66 -11.91
CA ALA A 35 -10.87 9.33 -10.83
C ALA A 35 -12.10 10.25 -10.81
N LEU A 36 -11.91 11.57 -11.02
CA LEU A 36 -13.01 12.54 -11.06
C LEU A 36 -13.99 12.28 -12.20
N LEU A 37 -13.54 11.69 -13.29
CA LEU A 37 -14.39 11.28 -14.40
C LEU A 37 -15.17 9.99 -14.14
N GLY A 38 -14.96 9.36 -12.97
CA GLY A 38 -15.65 8.12 -12.60
C GLY A 38 -15.16 6.90 -13.38
N ILE A 39 -13.93 6.90 -13.82
CA ILE A 39 -13.25 5.79 -14.50
C ILE A 39 -12.55 4.97 -13.43
N ASP A 40 -12.63 3.64 -13.47
CA ASP A 40 -11.90 2.78 -12.53
C ASP A 40 -10.41 2.75 -12.86
N LEU A 41 -9.57 2.64 -11.83
CA LEU A 41 -8.12 2.76 -12.00
C LEU A 41 -7.33 1.97 -10.95
N SER A 42 -6.08 1.66 -11.30
CA SER A 42 -5.08 1.14 -10.38
C SER A 42 -3.71 1.68 -10.77
N THR A 43 -2.88 2.03 -9.77
CA THR A 43 -1.57 2.62 -10.00
C THR A 43 -0.44 1.84 -9.36
N PHE A 44 0.75 1.97 -9.93
CA PHE A 44 1.99 1.46 -9.38
C PHE A 44 3.10 2.51 -9.54
N PRO A 45 3.35 3.33 -8.50
CA PRO A 45 4.54 4.17 -8.44
C PRO A 45 5.80 3.30 -8.27
N ASP A 46 6.76 3.44 -9.17
CA ASP A 46 8.04 2.75 -9.12
C ASP A 46 9.15 3.78 -8.88
N PHE A 47 9.70 3.77 -7.66
CA PHE A 47 10.75 4.68 -7.26
C PHE A 47 12.12 4.13 -7.65
N PRO A 48 13.14 5.01 -7.85
CA PRO A 48 14.48 4.58 -8.16
C PRO A 48 14.99 3.52 -7.19
N ALA A 49 15.72 2.55 -7.71
CA ALA A 49 16.34 1.51 -6.87
C ALA A 49 17.39 2.11 -5.92
N GLU A 50 18.05 3.17 -6.35
CA GLU A 50 19.05 3.92 -5.57
C GLU A 50 18.56 5.36 -5.36
N ILE A 51 18.44 5.78 -4.10
CA ILE A 51 17.84 7.07 -3.69
C ILE A 51 18.65 8.29 -4.24
N ARG A 52 19.93 8.12 -4.51
CA ARG A 52 20.85 9.17 -5.00
C ARG A 52 21.58 8.77 -6.26
N ALA A 53 20.97 7.95 -7.11
CA ALA A 53 21.55 7.58 -8.38
C ALA A 53 21.82 8.83 -9.24
N PRO A 54 22.94 8.85 -10.01
CA PRO A 54 23.19 9.94 -10.93
C PRO A 54 22.08 10.07 -11.99
N ILE A 55 21.74 11.30 -12.33
CA ILE A 55 20.75 11.65 -13.36
C ILE A 55 21.18 11.03 -14.70
N GLY A 56 20.22 10.43 -15.43
CA GLY A 56 20.42 9.81 -16.74
C GLY A 56 20.93 8.36 -16.71
N THR A 57 21.09 7.77 -15.51
CA THR A 57 21.50 6.37 -15.35
C THR A 57 20.32 5.43 -15.14
N LEU A 58 20.46 4.15 -15.49
CA LEU A 58 19.40 3.15 -15.32
C LEU A 58 18.92 3.02 -13.85
N PRO A 59 19.79 2.99 -12.82
CA PRO A 59 19.36 2.93 -11.42
C PRO A 59 18.57 4.16 -10.95
N GLY A 60 18.72 5.31 -11.62
CA GLY A 60 18.05 6.59 -11.28
C GLY A 60 16.66 6.77 -11.89
N VAL A 61 16.21 5.80 -12.71
CA VAL A 61 14.90 5.89 -13.35
C VAL A 61 13.78 5.75 -12.34
N SER A 62 12.87 6.72 -12.34
CA SER A 62 11.60 6.73 -11.63
C SER A 62 10.49 6.41 -12.61
N GLY A 63 9.54 5.58 -12.21
CA GLY A 63 8.40 5.19 -13.02
C GLY A 63 7.06 5.40 -12.31
N TYR A 64 6.01 5.56 -13.07
CA TYR A 64 4.64 5.58 -12.57
C TYR A 64 3.75 4.88 -13.59
N GLN A 65 3.15 3.77 -13.20
CA GLN A 65 2.22 3.05 -14.06
C GLN A 65 0.80 3.31 -13.63
N LEU A 66 -0.07 3.64 -14.57
CA LEU A 66 -1.50 3.85 -14.36
C LEU A 66 -2.26 2.99 -15.36
N ARG A 67 -3.14 2.14 -14.85
CA ARG A 67 -4.20 1.50 -15.63
C ARG A 67 -5.52 2.15 -15.30
N PHE A 68 -6.34 2.41 -16.34
CA PHE A 68 -7.69 2.95 -16.19
C PHE A 68 -8.62 2.33 -17.22
N SER A 69 -9.87 2.06 -16.79
CA SER A 69 -10.80 1.25 -17.56
C SER A 69 -12.26 1.63 -17.31
N SER A 70 -13.12 1.37 -18.29
CA SER A 70 -14.59 1.39 -18.14
C SER A 70 -15.11 0.18 -17.35
N ASP A 71 -14.27 -0.84 -17.15
CA ASP A 71 -14.55 -2.01 -16.34
C ASP A 71 -13.77 -1.99 -15.03
N ARG A 72 -14.08 -2.90 -14.11
CA ARG A 72 -13.38 -3.01 -12.81
C ARG A 72 -11.93 -3.41 -12.99
N VAL A 73 -11.02 -2.69 -12.34
CA VAL A 73 -9.56 -2.89 -12.38
C VAL A 73 -9.06 -3.37 -11.04
N PHE A 74 -8.20 -4.39 -11.03
CA PHE A 74 -7.61 -4.94 -9.81
C PHE A 74 -6.07 -4.87 -9.78
N THR A 75 -5.44 -4.55 -10.92
CA THR A 75 -3.97 -4.44 -11.05
C THR A 75 -3.59 -3.26 -11.94
N PRO A 76 -2.38 -2.71 -11.81
CA PRO A 76 -1.90 -1.64 -12.69
C PRO A 76 -1.55 -2.11 -14.12
N GLY A 77 -1.86 -3.38 -14.46
CA GLY A 77 -1.55 -4.00 -15.75
C GLY A 77 -0.17 -4.61 -15.84
N ASP A 78 -0.04 -5.69 -16.61
CA ASP A 78 1.23 -6.43 -16.78
C ASP A 78 2.15 -5.75 -17.80
N ALA A 79 1.56 -5.12 -18.86
CA ALA A 79 2.26 -4.39 -19.89
C ALA A 79 1.51 -3.09 -20.23
N CYS A 80 2.24 -2.04 -20.61
CA CYS A 80 1.64 -0.75 -20.96
C CYS A 80 1.32 -0.64 -22.45
N ASP A 81 0.28 0.16 -22.77
CA ASP A 81 -0.11 0.55 -24.12
C ASP A 81 0.68 1.77 -24.59
N VAL A 82 1.03 2.65 -23.62
CA VAL A 82 1.77 3.88 -23.86
C VAL A 82 2.92 3.99 -22.87
N LEU A 83 4.13 4.19 -23.37
CA LEU A 83 5.33 4.50 -22.60
C LEU A 83 5.72 5.96 -22.83
N VAL A 84 5.73 6.77 -21.78
CA VAL A 84 6.29 8.12 -21.77
C VAL A 84 7.71 8.04 -21.25
N ALA A 85 8.71 8.35 -22.06
CA ALA A 85 10.13 8.27 -21.71
C ALA A 85 10.80 9.65 -21.85
N MET A 86 11.20 10.24 -20.71
CA MET A 86 11.79 11.57 -20.68
C MET A 86 13.26 11.59 -21.07
N ASN A 87 13.93 10.43 -21.11
CA ASN A 87 15.33 10.30 -21.51
C ASN A 87 15.65 8.85 -21.96
N ALA A 88 16.87 8.65 -22.44
CA ALA A 88 17.34 7.37 -22.95
C ALA A 88 17.34 6.25 -21.90
N ALA A 89 17.70 6.56 -20.64
CA ALA A 89 17.66 5.58 -19.54
C ALA A 89 16.22 5.12 -19.24
N ALA A 90 15.29 6.05 -19.21
CA ALA A 90 13.86 5.77 -19.01
C ALA A 90 13.30 4.86 -20.11
N LEU A 91 13.64 5.11 -21.37
CA LEU A 91 13.26 4.25 -22.48
C LEU A 91 13.84 2.85 -22.32
N LYS A 92 15.14 2.73 -22.12
CA LYS A 92 15.85 1.44 -22.02
C LYS A 92 15.34 0.58 -20.87
N ALA A 93 15.13 1.19 -19.71
CA ALA A 93 14.67 0.48 -18.52
C ALA A 93 13.21 -0.05 -18.63
N ASN A 94 12.37 0.58 -19.50
CA ASN A 94 10.95 0.29 -19.53
C ASN A 94 10.42 -0.25 -20.87
N LEU A 95 11.25 -0.35 -21.90
CA LEU A 95 10.81 -0.78 -23.22
C LEU A 95 10.21 -2.19 -23.23
N THR A 96 10.71 -3.09 -22.40
CA THR A 96 10.20 -4.47 -22.28
C THR A 96 8.81 -4.55 -21.66
N ALA A 97 8.37 -3.50 -20.96
CA ALA A 97 7.04 -3.42 -20.41
C ALA A 97 5.99 -2.90 -21.40
N LEU A 98 6.43 -2.46 -22.59
CA LEU A 98 5.52 -1.95 -23.63
C LEU A 98 5.01 -3.08 -24.51
N LYS A 99 3.70 -3.12 -24.75
CA LYS A 99 3.07 -4.05 -25.69
C LYS A 99 3.62 -3.83 -27.11
N LYS A 100 3.75 -4.88 -27.90
CA LYS A 100 4.09 -4.77 -29.33
C LYS A 100 3.05 -3.91 -30.04
N GLY A 101 3.50 -2.99 -30.87
CA GLY A 101 2.61 -2.00 -31.53
C GLY A 101 2.15 -0.86 -30.62
N GLY A 102 2.62 -0.82 -29.37
CA GLY A 102 2.31 0.26 -28.44
C GLY A 102 2.94 1.60 -28.83
N LYS A 103 2.54 2.65 -28.12
CA LYS A 103 3.00 4.02 -28.37
C LYS A 103 4.16 4.41 -27.45
N ILE A 104 5.16 5.06 -28.00
CA ILE A 104 6.27 5.63 -27.25
C ILE A 104 6.23 7.15 -27.41
N ILE A 105 6.07 7.87 -26.32
CA ILE A 105 6.19 9.33 -26.28
C ILE A 105 7.56 9.66 -25.71
N VAL A 106 8.45 10.27 -26.50
CA VAL A 106 9.81 10.58 -26.06
C VAL A 106 10.10 12.08 -26.08
N ASN A 107 10.81 12.53 -25.04
CA ASN A 107 11.46 13.83 -25.04
C ASN A 107 12.82 13.72 -25.76
N THR A 108 12.92 14.20 -26.99
CA THR A 108 14.10 14.07 -27.84
C THR A 108 15.36 14.72 -27.22
N ASP A 109 15.20 15.79 -26.45
CA ASP A 109 16.31 16.44 -25.71
C ASP A 109 17.02 15.52 -24.69
N GLY A 110 16.38 14.42 -24.30
CA GLY A 110 16.94 13.40 -23.41
C GLY A 110 17.74 12.30 -24.10
N PHE A 111 18.08 12.45 -25.41
CA PHE A 111 18.77 11.44 -26.24
C PHE A 111 20.07 11.96 -26.87
N ASP A 112 20.71 12.95 -26.29
CA ASP A 112 22.05 13.38 -26.69
C ASP A 112 23.12 12.30 -26.37
N SER A 113 24.29 12.44 -26.92
CA SER A 113 25.39 11.47 -26.76
C SER A 113 25.80 11.22 -25.30
N LYS A 114 25.66 12.23 -24.44
CA LYS A 114 25.89 12.10 -22.98
C LYS A 114 24.84 11.21 -22.33
N ASN A 115 23.55 11.46 -22.60
CA ASN A 115 22.43 10.70 -22.03
C ASN A 115 22.43 9.25 -22.55
N LEU A 116 22.73 9.03 -23.82
CA LEU A 116 22.87 7.69 -24.40
C LEU A 116 24.00 6.89 -23.73
N ARG A 117 25.15 7.50 -23.50
CA ARG A 117 26.28 6.88 -22.79
C ARG A 117 25.92 6.54 -21.33
N LEU A 118 25.28 7.46 -20.60
CA LEU A 118 24.83 7.22 -19.21
C LEU A 118 23.80 6.10 -19.12
N ALA A 119 22.97 5.94 -20.15
CA ALA A 119 22.02 4.85 -20.28
C ALA A 119 22.64 3.54 -20.80
N ASN A 120 23.97 3.49 -20.96
CA ASN A 120 24.70 2.33 -21.46
C ASN A 120 24.29 1.88 -22.88
N TYR A 121 23.96 2.82 -23.77
CA TYR A 121 23.89 2.52 -25.21
C TYR A 121 25.28 2.46 -25.79
N PRO A 122 25.54 1.60 -26.80
CA PRO A 122 26.79 1.58 -27.53
C PRO A 122 27.11 2.96 -28.14
N GLU A 123 28.41 3.25 -28.29
CA GLU A 123 28.83 4.52 -28.88
C GLU A 123 28.35 4.64 -30.33
N GLY A 124 27.74 5.78 -30.65
CA GLY A 124 27.14 6.06 -31.96
C GLY A 124 25.75 5.45 -32.19
N GLU A 125 25.23 4.69 -31.25
CA GLU A 125 23.87 4.13 -31.35
C GLU A 125 22.81 5.02 -30.68
N ASN A 126 21.82 5.46 -31.49
CA ASN A 126 20.65 6.16 -30.99
C ASN A 126 19.40 5.32 -31.32
N PRO A 127 18.64 4.84 -30.33
CA PRO A 127 17.45 4.02 -30.57
C PRO A 127 16.37 4.77 -31.35
N LEU A 128 16.37 6.12 -31.34
CA LEU A 128 15.43 6.92 -32.12
C LEU A 128 15.75 6.97 -33.61
N GLU A 129 16.94 6.49 -34.04
CA GLU A 129 17.47 6.62 -35.40
C GLU A 129 17.89 5.29 -36.02
N ASN A 130 18.20 4.26 -35.19
CA ASN A 130 18.79 2.99 -35.66
C ASN A 130 17.76 1.92 -36.09
N GLY A 131 16.47 2.25 -36.16
CA GLY A 131 15.41 1.32 -36.56
C GLY A 131 14.94 0.35 -35.47
N SER A 132 15.56 0.34 -34.28
CA SER A 132 15.21 -0.60 -33.21
C SER A 132 13.78 -0.42 -32.65
N LEU A 133 13.13 0.70 -32.94
CA LEU A 133 11.79 1.02 -32.49
C LEU A 133 10.72 0.93 -33.60
N GLU A 134 11.02 0.36 -34.77
CA GLU A 134 10.09 0.26 -35.91
C GLU A 134 8.80 -0.52 -35.62
N SER A 135 8.84 -1.41 -34.63
CA SER A 135 7.65 -2.15 -34.18
C SER A 135 6.70 -1.34 -33.29
N TYR A 136 6.99 -0.08 -33.02
CA TYR A 136 6.24 0.81 -32.14
C TYR A 136 5.88 2.11 -32.86
N GLU A 137 4.81 2.75 -32.39
CA GLU A 137 4.45 4.11 -32.83
C GLU A 137 5.22 5.14 -31.98
N VAL A 138 6.27 5.74 -32.54
CA VAL A 138 7.14 6.67 -31.82
C VAL A 138 6.74 8.12 -32.06
N ILE A 139 6.31 8.78 -30.99
CA ILE A 139 5.95 10.20 -30.95
C ILE A 139 7.14 10.98 -30.39
N LYS A 140 7.87 11.65 -31.27
CA LYS A 140 9.07 12.44 -30.92
C LYS A 140 8.66 13.88 -30.62
N MET A 141 9.01 14.40 -29.44
CA MET A 141 8.70 15.76 -29.01
C MET A 141 9.94 16.40 -28.35
N ASP A 142 10.25 17.65 -28.72
CA ASP A 142 11.30 18.46 -28.08
C ASP A 142 10.76 19.12 -26.81
N VAL A 143 10.37 18.30 -25.81
CA VAL A 143 9.62 18.77 -24.64
C VAL A 143 10.35 19.91 -23.90
N THR A 144 11.68 19.76 -23.70
CA THR A 144 12.47 20.79 -22.99
C THR A 144 12.53 22.08 -23.77
N LYS A 145 12.81 22.01 -25.08
CA LYS A 145 12.84 23.18 -25.98
C LYS A 145 11.49 23.88 -26.03
N MET A 146 10.39 23.13 -26.19
CA MET A 146 9.03 23.68 -26.22
C MET A 146 8.63 24.32 -24.88
N THR A 147 9.04 23.71 -23.77
CA THR A 147 8.84 24.29 -22.43
C THR A 147 9.54 25.65 -22.30
N ARG A 148 10.82 25.72 -22.72
CA ARG A 148 11.61 26.96 -22.69
C ARG A 148 11.02 28.03 -23.59
N GLU A 149 10.54 27.67 -24.79
CA GLU A 149 9.88 28.61 -25.70
C GLU A 149 8.55 29.13 -25.12
N ALA A 150 7.73 28.25 -24.53
CA ALA A 150 6.49 28.68 -23.86
C ALA A 150 6.76 29.67 -22.71
N LEU A 151 7.93 29.58 -22.07
CA LEU A 151 8.33 30.43 -20.94
C LEU A 151 9.36 31.50 -21.33
N LYS A 152 9.53 31.86 -22.61
CA LYS A 152 10.52 32.83 -23.06
C LYS A 152 10.39 34.20 -22.37
N ASP A 153 9.15 34.61 -22.14
CA ASP A 153 8.83 35.92 -21.53
C ASP A 153 8.89 35.92 -19.98
N PHE A 154 9.17 34.77 -19.34
CA PHE A 154 9.32 34.67 -17.89
C PHE A 154 10.74 34.94 -17.47
N THR A 155 10.91 35.79 -16.42
CA THR A 155 12.21 36.11 -15.83
C THR A 155 12.72 35.04 -14.87
N MET A 156 12.72 33.79 -15.32
CA MET A 156 13.15 32.59 -14.57
C MET A 156 14.45 32.06 -15.13
N GLY A 157 15.31 31.47 -14.28
CA GLY A 157 16.50 30.75 -14.72
C GLY A 157 16.18 29.50 -15.55
N MET A 158 17.08 29.08 -16.44
CA MET A 158 16.86 27.92 -17.32
C MET A 158 16.48 26.65 -16.55
N LYS A 159 17.18 26.37 -15.43
CA LYS A 159 16.85 25.20 -14.58
C LYS A 159 15.47 25.27 -13.96
N GLU A 160 14.97 26.47 -13.68
CA GLU A 160 13.61 26.65 -13.14
C GLU A 160 12.57 26.45 -14.23
N LYS A 161 12.81 26.95 -15.45
CA LYS A 161 11.96 26.70 -16.61
C LYS A 161 11.85 25.19 -16.90
N ASP A 162 12.96 24.47 -16.90
CA ASP A 162 13.03 23.03 -17.18
C ASP A 162 12.24 22.19 -16.16
N ARG A 163 12.01 22.69 -14.93
CA ARG A 163 11.18 22.00 -13.93
C ARG A 163 9.71 21.88 -14.33
N ALA A 164 9.22 22.73 -15.23
CA ALA A 164 7.84 22.68 -15.70
C ALA A 164 7.61 21.72 -16.88
N LYS A 165 8.65 21.08 -17.42
CA LYS A 165 8.53 20.19 -18.61
C LYS A 165 7.56 19.04 -18.46
N ASN A 166 7.36 18.53 -17.23
CA ASN A 166 6.36 17.52 -16.93
C ASN A 166 4.93 17.98 -17.20
N MET A 167 4.65 19.28 -17.03
CA MET A 167 3.33 19.86 -17.35
C MET A 167 3.07 19.88 -18.86
N PHE A 168 4.11 20.00 -19.69
CA PHE A 168 3.96 19.89 -21.14
C PHE A 168 3.44 18.49 -21.54
N VAL A 169 4.08 17.46 -21.01
CA VAL A 169 3.67 16.07 -21.24
C VAL A 169 2.26 15.81 -20.72
N LEU A 170 1.93 16.31 -19.54
CA LEU A 170 0.60 16.18 -18.96
C LEU A 170 -0.47 16.85 -19.84
N GLY A 171 -0.20 18.07 -20.32
CA GLY A 171 -1.10 18.79 -21.24
C GLY A 171 -1.34 18.05 -22.54
N PHE A 172 -0.28 17.49 -23.13
CA PHE A 172 -0.39 16.66 -24.34
C PHE A 172 -1.24 15.40 -24.10
N LEU A 173 -1.06 14.72 -22.97
CA LEU A 173 -1.87 13.55 -22.62
C LEU A 173 -3.33 13.92 -22.32
N TYR A 174 -3.59 15.08 -21.73
CA TYR A 174 -4.96 15.57 -21.55
C TYR A 174 -5.66 15.79 -22.88
N TRP A 175 -4.97 16.36 -23.86
CA TRP A 175 -5.48 16.45 -25.21
C TRP A 175 -5.73 15.06 -25.82
N MET A 176 -4.74 14.16 -25.72
CA MET A 176 -4.81 12.81 -26.33
C MET A 176 -6.01 12.01 -25.81
N TYR A 177 -6.34 12.14 -24.51
CA TYR A 177 -7.43 11.41 -23.85
C TYR A 177 -8.68 12.25 -23.60
N GLY A 178 -8.80 13.42 -24.23
CA GLY A 178 -9.97 14.29 -24.12
C GLY A 178 -10.28 14.73 -22.68
N ARG A 179 -9.25 15.10 -21.91
CA ARG A 179 -9.35 15.51 -20.50
C ARG A 179 -9.38 17.02 -20.37
N ASP A 180 -10.14 17.54 -19.38
CA ASP A 180 -10.04 18.92 -18.95
C ASP A 180 -8.83 19.15 -18.03
N MET A 181 -8.49 20.43 -17.82
CA MET A 181 -7.34 20.84 -16.99
C MET A 181 -7.77 21.42 -15.63
N GLU A 182 -9.07 21.48 -15.33
CA GLU A 182 -9.61 22.23 -14.16
C GLU A 182 -9.06 21.70 -12.84
N ASN A 183 -9.06 20.37 -12.67
CA ASN A 183 -8.53 19.75 -11.44
C ASN A 183 -7.05 20.06 -11.24
N THR A 184 -6.24 19.96 -12.30
CA THR A 184 -4.80 20.27 -12.20
C THR A 184 -4.56 21.76 -11.97
N THR A 185 -5.39 22.64 -12.54
CA THR A 185 -5.35 24.08 -12.26
C THR A 185 -5.59 24.36 -10.78
N THR A 186 -6.61 23.74 -10.20
CA THR A 186 -6.92 23.84 -8.76
C THR A 186 -5.75 23.35 -7.90
N PHE A 187 -5.22 22.17 -8.19
CA PHE A 187 -4.05 21.64 -7.49
C PHE A 187 -2.82 22.56 -7.58
N LEU A 188 -2.51 23.09 -8.77
CA LEU A 188 -1.38 24.00 -8.96
C LEU A 188 -1.58 25.31 -8.18
N LYS A 189 -2.82 25.81 -8.13
CA LYS A 189 -3.17 27.00 -7.35
C LYS A 189 -3.00 26.77 -5.84
N GLU A 190 -3.46 25.66 -5.32
CA GLU A 190 -3.31 25.28 -3.91
C GLU A 190 -1.83 25.12 -3.53
N LYS A 191 -1.06 24.43 -4.39
CA LYS A 191 0.35 24.13 -4.11
C LYS A 191 1.29 25.30 -4.30
N PHE A 192 1.07 26.11 -5.32
CA PHE A 192 1.98 27.17 -5.75
C PHE A 192 1.38 28.57 -5.74
N GLY A 193 0.11 28.76 -5.38
CA GLY A 193 -0.56 30.06 -5.45
C GLY A 193 0.10 31.18 -4.63
N LYS A 194 0.93 30.83 -3.63
CA LYS A 194 1.77 31.80 -2.90
C LYS A 194 3.04 32.22 -3.68
N LYS A 195 3.34 31.54 -4.79
CA LYS A 195 4.49 31.79 -5.68
C LYS A 195 3.94 31.90 -7.11
N GLN A 196 3.39 33.08 -7.41
CA GLN A 196 2.63 33.34 -8.64
C GLN A 196 3.41 32.94 -9.91
N ASP A 197 4.69 33.29 -9.99
CA ASP A 197 5.54 32.97 -11.15
C ASP A 197 5.63 31.46 -11.40
N ILE A 198 5.66 30.63 -10.33
CA ILE A 198 5.70 29.18 -10.44
C ILE A 198 4.32 28.64 -10.88
N PHE A 199 3.23 29.19 -10.35
CA PHE A 199 1.89 28.81 -10.77
C PHE A 199 1.68 29.15 -12.25
N ASP A 200 1.96 30.41 -12.66
CA ASP A 200 1.74 30.89 -14.02
C ASP A 200 2.61 30.12 -15.03
N SER A 201 3.87 29.83 -14.68
CA SER A 201 4.77 29.05 -15.55
C SER A 201 4.25 27.62 -15.76
N ASN A 202 3.80 26.93 -14.72
CA ASN A 202 3.24 25.58 -14.85
C ASN A 202 1.95 25.59 -15.69
N MET A 203 1.06 26.55 -15.47
CA MET A 203 -0.17 26.70 -16.25
C MET A 203 0.12 26.98 -17.74
N LYS A 204 1.09 27.88 -18.00
CA LYS A 204 1.48 28.21 -19.38
C LYS A 204 2.02 27.00 -20.12
N VAL A 205 2.85 26.18 -19.46
CA VAL A 205 3.43 24.96 -20.05
C VAL A 205 2.37 23.86 -20.21
N LEU A 206 1.46 23.69 -19.26
CA LEU A 206 0.34 22.76 -19.36
C LEU A 206 -0.52 23.06 -20.59
N GLN A 207 -0.89 24.33 -20.76
CA GLN A 207 -1.66 24.79 -21.92
C GLN A 207 -0.87 24.62 -23.23
N ALA A 208 0.45 24.86 -23.22
CA ALA A 208 1.29 24.67 -24.40
C ALA A 208 1.33 23.20 -24.84
N GLY A 209 1.42 22.26 -23.90
CA GLY A 209 1.35 20.83 -24.19
C GLY A 209 0.00 20.40 -24.78
N TYR A 210 -1.10 20.90 -24.23
CA TYR A 210 -2.44 20.65 -24.75
C TYR A 210 -2.58 21.21 -26.19
N ASN A 211 -2.19 22.45 -26.41
CA ASN A 211 -2.26 23.10 -27.71
C ASN A 211 -1.35 22.43 -28.75
N TYR A 212 -0.20 21.87 -28.32
CA TYR A 212 0.68 21.13 -29.20
C TYR A 212 -0.04 19.94 -29.84
N GLY A 213 -0.75 19.13 -29.05
CA GLY A 213 -1.59 18.06 -29.58
C GLY A 213 -2.71 18.56 -30.48
N ASP A 214 -3.29 19.73 -30.14
CA ASP A 214 -4.40 20.33 -30.91
C ASP A 214 -3.98 20.92 -32.24
N THR A 215 -2.79 21.53 -32.31
CA THR A 215 -2.32 22.26 -33.51
C THR A 215 -1.43 21.41 -34.41
N THR A 216 -0.87 20.31 -33.94
CA THR A 216 0.02 19.46 -34.72
C THR A 216 -0.81 18.49 -35.57
N GLU A 217 -0.74 18.60 -36.88
CA GLU A 217 -1.48 17.74 -37.81
C GLU A 217 -1.05 16.26 -37.81
N THR A 218 0.05 15.95 -37.12
CA THR A 218 0.59 14.60 -36.98
C THR A 218 -0.34 13.66 -36.21
N PHE A 219 -1.21 14.23 -35.33
CA PHE A 219 -2.12 13.46 -34.50
C PHE A 219 -3.55 13.58 -34.99
N THR A 220 -4.06 12.51 -35.58
CA THR A 220 -5.40 12.47 -36.13
C THR A 220 -6.45 11.82 -35.25
N THR A 221 -5.99 11.11 -34.17
CA THR A 221 -6.85 10.31 -33.29
C THR A 221 -6.72 10.77 -31.85
N THR A 222 -7.87 11.01 -31.22
CA THR A 222 -7.98 11.16 -29.76
C THR A 222 -8.69 9.94 -29.17
N TYR A 223 -8.46 9.67 -27.90
CA TYR A 223 -9.00 8.49 -27.21
C TYR A 223 -9.98 8.90 -26.12
N LYS A 224 -10.96 8.05 -25.87
CA LYS A 224 -11.90 8.21 -24.77
C LYS A 224 -12.07 6.89 -24.04
N VAL A 225 -12.04 6.92 -22.72
CA VAL A 225 -12.46 5.80 -21.86
C VAL A 225 -13.72 6.23 -21.14
N GLU A 226 -14.77 5.41 -21.23
CA GLU A 226 -16.06 5.70 -20.61
C GLU A 226 -16.02 5.48 -19.09
N LYS A 227 -17.04 6.00 -18.40
CA LYS A 227 -17.20 5.81 -16.97
C LYS A 227 -17.35 4.34 -16.61
N ALA A 228 -16.73 3.93 -15.53
CA ALA A 228 -16.89 2.58 -15.00
C ALA A 228 -18.24 2.43 -14.26
N LYS A 229 -18.76 1.21 -14.28
CA LYS A 229 -19.98 0.85 -13.53
C LYS A 229 -19.62 0.64 -12.05
N MET A 230 -19.58 1.70 -11.27
CA MET A 230 -19.32 1.65 -9.82
C MET A 230 -20.62 1.79 -9.02
N GLN A 231 -20.62 1.30 -7.78
CA GLN A 231 -21.74 1.53 -6.85
C GLN A 231 -21.97 3.02 -6.63
N ALA A 232 -23.21 3.43 -6.46
CA ALA A 232 -23.53 4.83 -6.14
C ALA A 232 -22.85 5.26 -4.83
N GLY A 233 -22.29 6.46 -4.81
CA GLY A 233 -21.59 7.02 -3.65
C GLY A 233 -20.61 8.12 -4.01
N MET A 234 -19.99 8.67 -2.99
CA MET A 234 -18.89 9.63 -3.14
C MET A 234 -17.57 8.87 -3.15
N TYR A 235 -16.71 9.19 -4.11
CA TYR A 235 -15.43 8.52 -4.30
C TYR A 235 -14.28 9.53 -4.35
N ARG A 236 -13.10 9.06 -3.98
CA ARG A 236 -11.82 9.70 -4.30
C ARG A 236 -10.80 8.66 -4.70
N SER A 237 -9.75 9.07 -5.40
CA SER A 237 -8.53 8.28 -5.51
C SER A 237 -7.80 8.31 -4.16
N ILE A 238 -7.37 7.15 -3.65
CA ILE A 238 -6.68 7.05 -2.36
C ILE A 238 -5.48 6.12 -2.45
N MET A 239 -4.36 6.51 -1.84
CA MET A 239 -3.19 5.66 -1.63
C MET A 239 -3.35 4.86 -0.34
N GLY A 240 -2.74 3.67 -0.25
CA GLY A 240 -2.90 2.80 0.91
C GLY A 240 -2.43 3.42 2.23
N ASN A 241 -1.28 4.09 2.27
CA ASN A 241 -0.83 4.79 3.46
C ASN A 241 -1.79 5.91 3.91
N GLN A 242 -2.46 6.57 2.96
CA GLN A 242 -3.46 7.58 3.26
C GLN A 242 -4.77 6.95 3.78
N ALA A 243 -5.22 5.86 3.15
CA ALA A 243 -6.39 5.09 3.61
C ALA A 243 -6.17 4.55 5.02
N LEU A 244 -4.98 4.02 5.31
CA LEU A 244 -4.57 3.57 6.63
C LEU A 244 -4.64 4.71 7.66
N ALA A 245 -4.07 5.88 7.33
CA ALA A 245 -4.14 7.04 8.22
C ALA A 245 -5.59 7.43 8.54
N TYR A 246 -6.48 7.43 7.54
CA TYR A 246 -7.90 7.74 7.75
C TYR A 246 -8.62 6.66 8.55
N GLY A 247 -8.29 5.38 8.36
CA GLY A 247 -8.82 4.28 9.17
C GLY A 247 -8.45 4.41 10.65
N LEU A 248 -7.22 4.83 10.94
CA LEU A 248 -6.75 5.13 12.31
C LEU A 248 -7.51 6.31 12.92
N ILE A 249 -7.73 7.39 12.15
CA ILE A 249 -8.51 8.55 12.59
C ILE A 249 -9.94 8.12 12.93
N ALA A 250 -10.57 7.38 12.01
CA ALA A 250 -11.93 6.88 12.21
C ALA A 250 -12.04 5.99 13.46
N ALA A 251 -11.10 5.07 13.66
CA ALA A 251 -11.06 4.20 14.83
C ALA A 251 -10.87 4.99 16.13
N SER A 252 -10.02 6.00 16.14
CA SER A 252 -9.84 6.92 17.27
C SER A 252 -11.14 7.65 17.61
N GLN A 253 -11.82 8.21 16.61
CA GLN A 253 -13.07 8.96 16.81
C GLN A 253 -14.22 8.06 17.28
N VAL A 254 -14.39 6.88 16.68
CA VAL A 254 -15.46 5.93 17.06
C VAL A 254 -15.22 5.34 18.45
N SER A 255 -13.98 5.04 18.81
CA SER A 255 -13.63 4.54 20.14
C SER A 255 -13.64 5.62 21.23
N GLY A 256 -13.55 6.89 20.86
CA GLY A 256 -13.35 8.01 21.79
C GLY A 256 -11.94 8.06 22.42
N LEU A 257 -11.01 7.22 21.96
CA LEU A 257 -9.64 7.21 22.46
C LEU A 257 -8.78 8.29 21.77
N PRO A 258 -8.07 9.15 22.51
CA PRO A 258 -7.05 9.99 21.91
C PRO A 258 -5.96 9.13 21.29
N MET A 259 -5.53 9.45 20.08
CA MET A 259 -4.51 8.66 19.39
C MET A 259 -3.10 9.23 19.58
N PHE A 260 -2.15 8.34 19.85
CA PHE A 260 -0.73 8.65 19.90
C PHE A 260 0.04 7.77 18.91
N LEU A 261 0.70 8.41 17.93
CA LEU A 261 1.61 7.77 17.01
C LEU A 261 3.06 8.02 17.45
N GLY A 262 3.77 6.98 17.89
CA GLY A 262 5.23 6.99 18.05
C GLY A 262 5.87 6.33 16.82
N SER A 263 6.63 7.08 16.03
CA SER A 263 7.23 6.57 14.79
C SER A 263 8.64 7.09 14.56
N TYR A 264 9.47 6.29 13.90
CA TYR A 264 10.74 6.69 13.33
C TYR A 264 10.64 6.62 11.80
N PRO A 265 11.12 7.63 11.05
CA PRO A 265 10.97 7.68 9.61
C PRO A 265 11.68 6.53 8.91
N ILE A 266 10.93 5.77 8.12
CA ILE A 266 11.44 4.67 7.29
C ILE A 266 10.57 4.49 6.05
N THR A 267 11.20 4.33 4.87
CA THR A 267 10.50 4.01 3.62
C THR A 267 9.97 2.57 3.68
N PRO A 268 8.68 2.31 3.28
CA PRO A 268 7.70 3.25 2.75
C PRO A 268 6.69 3.76 3.79
N ALA A 269 6.90 3.54 5.09
CA ALA A 269 5.92 3.83 6.17
C ALA A 269 5.82 5.33 6.54
N SER A 270 6.79 6.17 6.18
CA SER A 270 6.88 7.58 6.64
C SER A 270 5.67 8.43 6.25
N ASP A 271 5.00 8.12 5.14
CA ASP A 271 3.85 8.90 4.67
C ASP A 271 2.65 8.82 5.62
N ILE A 272 2.54 7.75 6.41
CA ILE A 272 1.52 7.62 7.46
C ILE A 272 1.71 8.71 8.53
N LEU A 273 2.97 8.90 8.99
CA LEU A 273 3.31 9.96 9.94
C LEU A 273 3.02 11.34 9.36
N HIS A 274 3.41 11.56 8.10
CA HIS A 274 3.19 12.84 7.41
C HIS A 274 1.69 13.13 7.26
N GLU A 275 0.88 12.16 6.90
CA GLU A 275 -0.57 12.34 6.74
C GLU A 275 -1.22 12.62 8.11
N LEU A 276 -0.96 11.80 9.13
CA LEU A 276 -1.54 11.98 10.47
C LEU A 276 -1.15 13.31 11.11
N SER A 277 0.05 13.82 10.85
CA SER A 277 0.50 15.11 11.38
C SER A 277 -0.33 16.31 10.92
N ARG A 278 -1.09 16.16 9.84
CA ARG A 278 -2.00 17.19 9.30
C ARG A 278 -3.36 17.21 10.00
N HIS A 279 -3.69 16.17 10.75
CA HIS A 279 -5.02 15.93 11.34
C HIS A 279 -5.06 16.14 12.86
N LYS A 280 -4.31 17.11 13.38
CA LYS A 280 -4.26 17.44 14.82
C LYS A 280 -5.61 17.81 15.43
N ASN A 281 -6.52 18.35 14.61
CA ASN A 281 -7.88 18.72 15.00
C ASN A 281 -8.75 17.52 15.44
N PHE A 282 -8.34 16.28 15.13
CA PHE A 282 -8.99 15.05 15.59
C PHE A 282 -8.37 14.47 16.88
N GLY A 283 -7.61 15.26 17.63
CA GLY A 283 -7.00 14.78 18.89
C GLY A 283 -5.78 13.86 18.68
N ILE A 284 -5.20 13.88 17.47
CA ILE A 284 -4.07 13.02 17.10
C ILE A 284 -2.77 13.67 17.54
N ARG A 285 -1.95 12.91 18.25
CA ARG A 285 -0.59 13.28 18.65
C ARG A 285 0.40 12.43 17.89
N THR A 286 1.28 13.09 17.14
CA THR A 286 2.38 12.44 16.41
C THR A 286 3.70 12.77 17.06
N PHE A 287 4.51 11.76 17.31
CA PHE A 287 5.84 11.86 17.88
C PHE A 287 6.86 11.17 16.96
N GLN A 288 7.79 11.94 16.43
CA GLN A 288 8.93 11.39 15.72
C GLN A 288 10.03 11.11 16.74
N ALA A 289 10.29 9.82 16.95
CA ALA A 289 11.32 9.33 17.88
C ALA A 289 12.72 9.38 17.24
N GLU A 290 13.76 9.20 18.07
CA GLU A 290 15.16 9.12 17.63
C GLU A 290 15.50 7.78 16.97
N ASP A 291 14.78 6.71 17.33
CA ASP A 291 14.89 5.35 16.74
C ASP A 291 13.59 4.56 16.90
N GLU A 292 13.58 3.34 16.38
CA GLU A 292 12.41 2.46 16.41
C GLU A 292 12.06 1.96 17.83
N ILE A 293 13.05 1.82 18.71
CA ILE A 293 12.84 1.37 20.10
C ILE A 293 12.13 2.46 20.89
N ALA A 294 12.60 3.70 20.80
CA ALA A 294 11.97 4.86 21.42
C ALA A 294 10.54 5.07 20.86
N ALA A 295 10.35 4.83 19.56
CA ALA A 295 9.05 4.95 18.91
C ALA A 295 8.00 4.01 19.51
N ILE A 296 8.29 2.70 19.59
CA ILE A 296 7.33 1.73 20.13
C ILE A 296 7.14 1.88 21.63
N THR A 297 8.20 2.16 22.41
CA THR A 297 8.08 2.29 23.87
C THR A 297 7.26 3.52 24.26
N SER A 298 7.36 4.63 23.50
CA SER A 298 6.50 5.79 23.68
C SER A 298 5.01 5.47 23.41
N ALA A 299 4.73 4.67 22.38
CA ALA A 299 3.36 4.21 22.07
C ALA A 299 2.82 3.25 23.15
N ILE A 300 3.67 2.37 23.72
CA ILE A 300 3.33 1.52 24.87
C ILE A 300 2.93 2.38 26.06
N GLY A 301 3.73 3.40 26.39
CA GLY A 301 3.43 4.34 27.47
C GLY A 301 2.11 5.08 27.26
N ALA A 302 1.83 5.51 26.03
CA ALA A 302 0.58 6.16 25.67
C ALA A 302 -0.63 5.20 25.81
N ALA A 303 -0.50 3.94 25.39
CA ALA A 303 -1.53 2.92 25.54
C ALA A 303 -1.79 2.59 27.02
N TYR A 304 -0.76 2.50 27.83
CA TYR A 304 -0.91 2.36 29.28
C TYR A 304 -1.66 3.55 29.89
N GLY A 305 -1.40 4.76 29.41
CA GLY A 305 -2.06 6.00 29.79
C GLY A 305 -3.47 6.20 29.23
N GLY A 306 -4.08 5.21 28.61
CA GLY A 306 -5.48 5.27 28.14
C GLY A 306 -5.65 5.86 26.73
N SER A 307 -4.60 5.88 25.91
CA SER A 307 -4.66 6.31 24.51
C SER A 307 -4.64 5.11 23.56
N LEU A 308 -5.07 5.31 22.31
CA LEU A 308 -4.76 4.39 21.22
C LEU A 308 -3.29 4.55 20.85
N GLY A 309 -2.44 3.61 21.29
CA GLY A 309 -1.02 3.58 20.95
C GLY A 309 -0.80 2.98 19.56
N VAL A 310 -0.08 3.69 18.70
CA VAL A 310 0.26 3.23 17.34
C VAL A 310 1.74 3.45 17.08
N THR A 311 2.38 2.51 16.42
CA THR A 311 3.74 2.68 15.87
C THR A 311 3.78 2.18 14.42
N THR A 312 4.51 2.89 13.55
CA THR A 312 4.66 2.51 12.15
C THR A 312 6.12 2.21 11.82
N THR A 313 6.35 1.23 10.94
CA THR A 313 7.69 0.80 10.57
C THR A 313 7.70 -0.01 9.27
N SER A 314 8.84 -0.65 8.98
CA SER A 314 9.09 -1.64 7.94
C SER A 314 9.99 -2.73 8.53
N GLY A 315 10.26 -3.81 7.82
CA GLY A 315 10.98 -5.00 8.30
C GLY A 315 12.19 -4.78 9.21
N PRO A 316 13.16 -3.89 8.87
CA PRO A 316 14.28 -3.61 9.76
C PRO A 316 13.85 -3.06 11.13
N GLY A 317 12.86 -2.15 11.14
CA GLY A 317 12.35 -1.60 12.39
C GLY A 317 11.47 -2.59 13.16
N MET A 318 10.78 -3.52 12.48
CA MET A 318 10.11 -4.65 13.14
C MET A 318 11.10 -5.47 13.98
N ALA A 319 12.28 -5.75 13.44
CA ALA A 319 13.33 -6.47 14.15
C ALA A 319 13.79 -5.71 15.42
N LEU A 320 14.01 -4.39 15.30
CA LEU A 320 14.42 -3.55 16.43
C LEU A 320 13.33 -3.40 17.51
N LYS A 321 12.06 -3.52 17.13
CA LYS A 321 10.91 -3.44 18.06
C LYS A 321 10.56 -4.76 18.75
N ALA A 322 11.23 -5.88 18.43
CA ALA A 322 10.84 -7.22 18.84
C ALA A 322 10.72 -7.38 20.36
N GLU A 323 11.68 -6.87 21.14
CA GLU A 323 11.62 -6.93 22.61
C GLU A 323 10.44 -6.12 23.17
N ALA A 324 10.26 -4.90 22.70
CA ALA A 324 9.16 -4.05 23.15
C ALA A 324 7.77 -4.61 22.76
N MET A 325 7.64 -5.36 21.65
CA MET A 325 6.43 -6.13 21.36
C MET A 325 6.19 -7.20 22.42
N GLY A 326 7.24 -7.91 22.85
CA GLY A 326 7.18 -8.86 23.96
C GLY A 326 6.69 -8.20 25.25
N LEU A 327 7.23 -7.02 25.58
CA LEU A 327 6.75 -6.22 26.69
C LEU A 327 5.25 -5.92 26.56
N ALA A 328 4.78 -5.45 25.42
CA ALA A 328 3.36 -5.14 25.19
C ALA A 328 2.44 -6.36 25.38
N VAL A 329 2.88 -7.56 24.96
CA VAL A 329 2.18 -8.84 25.22
C VAL A 329 2.12 -9.16 26.71
N MET A 330 3.23 -8.97 27.44
CA MET A 330 3.27 -9.18 28.90
C MET A 330 2.38 -8.20 29.66
N LEU A 331 2.28 -6.97 29.18
CA LEU A 331 1.42 -5.92 29.74
C LEU A 331 -0.05 -6.14 29.39
N GLU A 332 -0.35 -6.88 28.34
CA GLU A 332 -1.70 -7.04 27.78
C GLU A 332 -2.38 -5.67 27.57
N ILE A 333 -1.78 -4.81 26.78
CA ILE A 333 -2.30 -3.48 26.45
C ILE A 333 -2.62 -3.37 24.95
N PRO A 334 -3.58 -2.53 24.56
CA PRO A 334 -3.87 -2.30 23.16
C PRO A 334 -2.73 -1.50 22.53
N LEU A 335 -2.11 -2.07 21.51
CA LEU A 335 -1.07 -1.41 20.73
C LEU A 335 -1.20 -1.83 19.27
N LEU A 336 -1.12 -0.90 18.34
CA LEU A 336 -1.06 -1.25 16.92
C LEU A 336 0.36 -1.06 16.39
N ILE A 337 0.90 -2.12 15.81
CA ILE A 337 2.18 -2.11 15.11
C ILE A 337 1.89 -2.24 13.61
N VAL A 338 2.13 -1.16 12.86
CA VAL A 338 1.96 -1.14 11.41
C VAL A 338 3.30 -1.42 10.76
N ASP A 339 3.38 -2.50 10.00
CA ASP A 339 4.52 -2.87 9.20
C ASP A 339 4.21 -2.74 7.71
N VAL A 340 4.86 -1.79 7.06
CA VAL A 340 4.80 -1.62 5.61
C VAL A 340 6.00 -2.33 5.01
N GLN A 341 5.79 -3.57 4.58
CA GLN A 341 6.83 -4.49 4.14
C GLN A 341 7.56 -4.01 2.89
N ARG A 342 8.83 -4.33 2.79
CA ARG A 342 9.70 -4.07 1.65
C ARG A 342 10.71 -5.20 1.45
N GLY A 343 11.41 -5.21 0.32
CA GLY A 343 12.45 -6.21 0.07
C GLY A 343 13.55 -6.19 1.13
N GLY A 344 13.77 -7.33 1.78
CA GLY A 344 14.81 -7.56 2.79
C GLY A 344 15.96 -8.41 2.26
N PRO A 345 16.87 -8.90 3.13
CA PRO A 345 17.03 -8.60 4.56
C PRO A 345 17.78 -7.28 4.84
N SER A 346 17.83 -6.85 6.12
CA SER A 346 18.45 -5.59 6.58
C SER A 346 17.84 -4.38 5.87
N THR A 347 18.63 -3.44 5.40
CA THR A 347 18.17 -2.29 4.59
C THR A 347 17.53 -2.75 3.29
N GLY A 348 18.00 -3.83 2.72
CA GLY A 348 17.46 -4.52 1.55
C GLY A 348 17.22 -3.61 0.35
N LEU A 349 15.99 -3.64 -0.15
CA LEU A 349 15.50 -2.84 -1.27
C LEU A 349 14.40 -1.87 -0.77
N PRO A 350 14.76 -0.68 -0.24
CA PRO A 350 13.83 0.21 0.48
C PRO A 350 12.60 0.62 -0.31
N THR A 351 12.70 0.70 -1.63
CA THR A 351 11.62 1.17 -2.52
C THR A 351 10.90 0.03 -3.25
N LYS A 352 11.30 -1.23 -3.00
CA LYS A 352 10.74 -2.39 -3.71
C LYS A 352 9.83 -3.20 -2.80
N THR A 353 8.73 -3.68 -3.37
CA THR A 353 7.68 -4.37 -2.61
C THR A 353 7.98 -5.87 -2.49
N GLU A 354 7.84 -6.39 -1.27
CA GLU A 354 7.83 -7.82 -0.95
C GLU A 354 6.94 -8.06 0.27
N GLN A 355 6.48 -9.30 0.46
CA GLN A 355 5.80 -9.78 1.67
C GLN A 355 6.84 -10.48 2.58
N SER A 356 7.93 -9.76 2.92
CA SER A 356 9.14 -10.35 3.49
C SER A 356 9.05 -10.66 4.99
N ASP A 357 8.06 -10.07 5.70
CA ASP A 357 8.11 -9.97 7.16
C ASP A 357 7.07 -10.85 7.88
N LEU A 358 6.29 -11.69 7.16
CA LEU A 358 5.22 -12.49 7.77
C LEU A 358 5.73 -13.45 8.85
N LEU A 359 6.82 -14.19 8.62
CA LEU A 359 7.35 -15.11 9.63
C LEU A 359 7.92 -14.34 10.83
N GLN A 360 8.49 -13.16 10.61
CA GLN A 360 8.92 -12.26 11.68
C GLN A 360 7.71 -11.75 12.48
N ALA A 361 6.63 -11.34 11.82
CA ALA A 361 5.38 -10.92 12.45
C ALA A 361 4.72 -12.07 13.22
N TYR A 362 4.83 -13.29 12.75
CA TYR A 362 4.19 -14.46 13.36
C TYR A 362 5.01 -15.04 14.52
N TYR A 363 6.34 -15.19 14.35
CA TYR A 363 7.23 -15.90 15.29
C TYR A 363 8.41 -15.07 15.81
N GLY A 364 8.76 -13.94 15.19
CA GLY A 364 10.04 -13.25 15.36
C GLY A 364 10.24 -12.48 16.67
N ARG A 365 9.92 -13.08 17.81
CA ARG A 365 10.15 -12.53 19.15
C ARG A 365 10.74 -13.60 20.07
N ASN A 366 11.35 -13.16 21.18
CA ASN A 366 11.83 -14.10 22.18
C ASN A 366 10.66 -14.65 23.01
N GLY A 367 10.77 -15.89 23.47
CA GLY A 367 9.75 -16.59 24.25
C GLY A 367 8.44 -16.84 23.48
N GLU A 368 7.44 -17.34 24.21
CA GLU A 368 6.10 -17.56 23.68
C GLU A 368 5.30 -16.25 23.67
N CYS A 369 5.30 -15.60 22.51
CA CYS A 369 4.79 -14.24 22.36
C CYS A 369 3.76 -14.14 21.23
N PRO A 370 2.55 -14.72 21.40
CA PRO A 370 1.52 -14.72 20.38
C PRO A 370 0.90 -13.33 20.21
N MET A 371 0.69 -12.93 18.95
CA MET A 371 0.03 -11.68 18.59
C MET A 371 -0.88 -11.88 17.39
N PRO A 372 -2.03 -11.19 17.32
CA PRO A 372 -2.82 -11.15 16.10
C PRO A 372 -2.04 -10.51 14.96
N VAL A 373 -2.21 -11.05 13.74
CA VAL A 373 -1.63 -10.54 12.51
C VAL A 373 -2.75 -10.35 11.48
N ILE A 374 -2.91 -9.12 11.00
CA ILE A 374 -3.93 -8.70 10.04
C ILE A 374 -3.24 -8.10 8.82
N SER A 375 -3.75 -8.40 7.63
CA SER A 375 -3.21 -7.91 6.37
C SER A 375 -4.25 -7.17 5.55
N ALA A 376 -3.85 -6.06 4.93
CA ALA A 376 -4.64 -5.38 3.89
C ALA A 376 -4.40 -6.04 2.54
N SER A 377 -5.39 -5.98 1.65
CA SER A 377 -5.38 -6.60 0.32
C SER A 377 -5.22 -5.58 -0.82
N THR A 378 -5.69 -4.36 -0.62
CA THR A 378 -5.64 -3.27 -1.62
C THR A 378 -5.41 -1.91 -0.95
N PRO A 379 -5.07 -0.86 -1.71
CA PRO A 379 -4.94 0.48 -1.15
C PRO A 379 -6.18 0.97 -0.38
N ALA A 380 -7.37 0.81 -0.93
CA ALA A 380 -8.62 1.21 -0.26
C ALA A 380 -8.91 0.35 0.97
N ASP A 381 -8.63 -0.95 0.91
CA ASP A 381 -8.82 -1.89 2.00
C ASP A 381 -7.96 -1.61 3.23
N CYS A 382 -6.88 -0.83 3.09
CA CYS A 382 -6.09 -0.37 4.23
C CYS A 382 -6.92 0.37 5.28
N PHE A 383 -7.98 1.07 4.87
CA PHE A 383 -8.90 1.74 5.79
C PHE A 383 -9.64 0.72 6.67
N ASP A 384 -10.30 -0.25 6.05
CA ASP A 384 -11.13 -1.23 6.76
C ASP A 384 -10.26 -2.21 7.57
N ALA A 385 -9.13 -2.63 7.02
CA ALA A 385 -8.25 -3.60 7.67
C ALA A 385 -7.54 -3.01 8.89
N VAL A 386 -7.10 -1.73 8.85
CA VAL A 386 -6.50 -1.08 10.02
C VAL A 386 -7.54 -0.73 11.08
N TYR A 387 -8.74 -0.33 10.67
CA TYR A 387 -9.86 -0.12 11.58
C TYR A 387 -10.17 -1.39 12.38
N GLU A 388 -10.24 -2.53 11.70
CA GLU A 388 -10.44 -3.84 12.31
C GLU A 388 -9.28 -4.23 13.24
N ALA A 389 -8.03 -3.95 12.85
CA ALA A 389 -6.87 -4.19 13.70
C ALA A 389 -6.94 -3.40 15.02
N VAL A 390 -7.37 -2.14 14.97
CA VAL A 390 -7.63 -1.32 16.16
C VAL A 390 -8.76 -1.90 17.00
N ARG A 391 -9.88 -2.33 16.38
CA ARG A 391 -11.00 -2.95 17.07
C ARG A 391 -10.54 -4.17 17.87
N ILE A 392 -9.75 -5.05 17.26
CA ILE A 392 -9.20 -6.23 17.93
C ILE A 392 -8.25 -5.82 19.06
N ALA A 393 -7.32 -4.89 18.81
CA ALA A 393 -6.37 -4.45 19.83
C ALA A 393 -7.07 -3.93 21.09
N VAL A 394 -8.06 -3.06 20.92
CA VAL A 394 -8.79 -2.41 22.01
C VAL A 394 -9.72 -3.40 22.74
N GLN A 395 -10.53 -4.16 21.99
CA GLN A 395 -11.53 -5.04 22.59
C GLN A 395 -10.94 -6.30 23.25
N HIS A 396 -9.73 -6.71 22.82
CA HIS A 396 -9.04 -7.87 23.40
C HIS A 396 -7.84 -7.49 24.26
N MET A 397 -7.56 -6.19 24.45
CA MET A 397 -6.42 -5.73 25.26
C MET A 397 -5.13 -6.48 24.88
N THR A 398 -4.69 -6.35 23.63
CA THR A 398 -3.53 -7.05 23.08
C THR A 398 -2.86 -6.21 22.00
N PRO A 399 -1.54 -6.25 21.85
CA PRO A 399 -0.89 -5.69 20.68
C PRO A 399 -1.31 -6.47 19.42
N VAL A 400 -1.44 -5.76 18.30
CA VAL A 400 -1.80 -6.31 16.99
C VAL A 400 -0.79 -5.86 15.95
N ILE A 401 -0.34 -6.76 15.08
CA ILE A 401 0.49 -6.43 13.92
C ILE A 401 -0.41 -6.30 12.69
N PHE A 402 -0.28 -5.17 12.01
CA PHE A 402 -0.92 -4.90 10.73
C PHE A 402 0.13 -4.93 9.62
N LEU A 403 -0.08 -5.75 8.60
CA LEU A 403 0.82 -5.91 7.47
C LEU A 403 0.22 -5.25 6.22
N SER A 404 0.99 -4.35 5.62
CA SER A 404 0.86 -3.94 4.23
C SER A 404 2.21 -4.08 3.53
N ASP A 405 2.36 -3.60 2.30
CA ASP A 405 3.64 -3.58 1.61
C ASP A 405 3.77 -2.35 0.72
N GLY A 406 4.94 -2.15 0.12
CA GLY A 406 5.24 -0.97 -0.70
C GLY A 406 4.29 -0.77 -1.89
N TYR A 407 3.75 -1.85 -2.46
CA TYR A 407 2.77 -1.75 -3.55
C TYR A 407 1.42 -1.22 -3.05
N ILE A 408 0.86 -1.82 -2.01
CA ILE A 408 -0.40 -1.36 -1.40
C ILE A 408 -0.23 0.07 -0.88
N ALA A 409 0.86 0.35 -0.17
CA ALA A 409 1.09 1.62 0.50
C ALA A 409 1.10 2.83 -0.45
N ASN A 410 1.76 2.67 -1.61
CA ASN A 410 1.98 3.73 -2.58
C ASN A 410 1.01 3.67 -3.78
N GLY A 411 0.40 2.51 -4.04
CA GLY A 411 -0.62 2.34 -5.05
C GLY A 411 -1.88 3.14 -4.73
N ALA A 412 -2.61 3.56 -5.76
CA ALA A 412 -3.89 4.25 -5.62
C ALA A 412 -4.98 3.52 -6.40
N GLU A 413 -6.19 3.61 -5.87
CA GLU A 413 -7.43 3.13 -6.49
C GLU A 413 -8.62 4.01 -6.08
N PRO A 414 -9.79 3.92 -6.73
CA PRO A 414 -11.00 4.60 -6.29
C PRO A 414 -11.49 4.01 -4.95
N TRP A 415 -11.66 4.87 -3.97
CA TRP A 415 -12.18 4.54 -2.65
C TRP A 415 -13.51 5.24 -2.43
N LYS A 416 -14.53 4.46 -2.11
CA LYS A 416 -15.84 4.95 -1.71
C LYS A 416 -15.80 5.38 -0.25
N PHE A 417 -16.21 6.63 0.04
CA PHE A 417 -16.31 7.09 1.42
C PHE A 417 -17.27 6.20 2.21
N PRO A 418 -16.83 5.60 3.33
CA PRO A 418 -17.73 4.91 4.23
C PRO A 418 -18.65 5.92 4.91
N LYS A 419 -19.83 5.48 5.28
CA LYS A 419 -20.67 6.25 6.19
C LYS A 419 -20.25 5.96 7.63
N THR A 420 -20.23 6.98 8.46
CA THR A 420 -19.80 6.83 9.86
C THR A 420 -20.69 5.85 10.64
N GLU A 421 -22.00 5.86 10.34
CA GLU A 421 -22.98 4.94 10.93
C GLU A 421 -22.81 3.47 10.55
N ASP A 422 -22.11 3.18 9.44
CA ASP A 422 -21.84 1.82 8.96
C ASP A 422 -20.55 1.23 9.59
N LEU A 423 -19.76 2.05 10.29
CA LEU A 423 -18.52 1.58 10.93
C LEU A 423 -18.84 0.74 12.18
N PRO A 424 -18.22 -0.46 12.32
CA PRO A 424 -18.42 -1.29 13.51
C PRO A 424 -18.01 -0.55 14.79
N ALA A 425 -18.82 -0.66 15.85
CA ALA A 425 -18.50 -0.05 17.14
C ALA A 425 -17.19 -0.61 17.72
N ILE A 426 -16.37 0.27 18.28
CA ILE A 426 -15.17 -0.10 19.06
C ILE A 426 -15.47 0.21 20.53
N SER A 427 -15.80 -0.83 21.28
CA SER A 427 -16.15 -0.69 22.69
C SER A 427 -14.88 -0.56 23.55
N VAL A 428 -14.78 0.54 24.25
CA VAL A 428 -13.72 0.80 25.24
C VAL A 428 -14.30 0.65 26.64
N LYS A 429 -13.66 -0.14 27.50
CA LYS A 429 -14.09 -0.36 28.89
C LYS A 429 -12.94 -0.03 29.85
N PHE A 430 -12.92 1.20 30.34
CA PHE A 430 -12.02 1.54 31.43
C PHE A 430 -12.59 1.06 32.77
N LYS A 431 -11.73 0.46 33.58
CA LYS A 431 -12.04 0.23 35.00
C LYS A 431 -11.84 1.54 35.75
N THR A 432 -12.91 2.10 36.32
CA THR A 432 -12.91 3.41 37.00
C THR A 432 -13.08 3.33 38.51
N GLU A 433 -13.49 2.16 39.03
CA GLU A 433 -13.71 1.91 40.44
C GLU A 433 -13.55 0.42 40.76
N LEU A 434 -13.36 0.09 42.01
CA LEU A 434 -13.37 -1.30 42.50
C LEU A 434 -14.77 -1.89 42.36
N GLY A 435 -14.86 -3.18 42.00
CA GLY A 435 -16.10 -3.93 42.02
C GLY A 435 -16.58 -4.20 43.47
N HIS A 436 -17.87 -4.58 43.57
CA HIS A 436 -18.44 -4.92 44.87
C HIS A 436 -17.65 -6.08 45.52
N GLY A 437 -17.09 -5.84 46.71
CA GLY A 437 -16.29 -6.83 47.45
C GLY A 437 -14.81 -6.91 47.01
N GLU A 438 -14.37 -6.10 46.07
CA GLU A 438 -12.95 -5.98 45.74
C GLU A 438 -12.23 -5.03 46.73
N GLU A 439 -11.17 -5.50 47.38
CA GLU A 439 -10.34 -4.67 48.27
C GLU A 439 -9.26 -3.88 47.51
N LYS A 440 -8.83 -4.38 46.37
CA LYS A 440 -7.81 -3.78 45.49
C LYS A 440 -8.02 -4.24 44.03
N LEU A 441 -7.45 -3.50 43.09
CA LEU A 441 -7.44 -3.90 41.70
C LEU A 441 -6.62 -5.18 41.49
N MET A 442 -7.21 -6.15 40.81
CA MET A 442 -6.57 -7.36 40.30
C MET A 442 -6.27 -7.18 38.81
N PRO A 443 -5.04 -6.74 38.43
CA PRO A 443 -4.76 -6.29 37.06
C PRO A 443 -4.82 -7.40 36.01
N TYR A 444 -4.78 -8.67 36.39
CA TYR A 444 -4.92 -9.82 35.49
C TYR A 444 -6.13 -10.70 35.81
N LEU A 445 -7.15 -10.15 36.49
CA LEU A 445 -8.46 -10.78 36.60
C LEU A 445 -9.20 -10.60 35.27
N ARG A 446 -9.05 -11.57 34.40
CA ARG A 446 -9.58 -11.54 33.03
C ARG A 446 -11.03 -11.96 33.00
N ASP A 447 -11.79 -11.43 32.04
CA ASP A 447 -13.17 -11.84 31.74
C ASP A 447 -13.22 -13.16 30.93
N GLU A 448 -14.41 -13.53 30.46
CA GLU A 448 -14.64 -14.72 29.64
C GLU A 448 -13.93 -14.70 28.28
N LYS A 449 -13.54 -13.52 27.81
CA LYS A 449 -12.74 -13.31 26.59
C LYS A 449 -11.25 -13.31 26.86
N LEU A 450 -10.83 -13.58 28.07
CA LEU A 450 -9.47 -13.48 28.59
C LEU A 450 -8.90 -12.04 28.49
N VAL A 451 -9.79 -11.04 28.62
CA VAL A 451 -9.42 -9.62 28.58
C VAL A 451 -9.24 -9.09 30.01
N ARG A 452 -8.09 -8.50 30.29
CA ARG A 452 -7.79 -7.88 31.57
C ARG A 452 -8.50 -6.51 31.70
N PRO A 453 -8.77 -6.04 32.95
CA PRO A 453 -9.28 -4.69 33.16
C PRO A 453 -8.25 -3.63 32.73
N TRP A 454 -8.73 -2.57 32.05
CA TRP A 454 -7.92 -1.43 31.68
C TRP A 454 -8.16 -0.27 32.64
N ALA A 455 -7.31 -0.18 33.67
CA ALA A 455 -7.29 0.94 34.59
C ALA A 455 -6.22 1.94 34.17
N VAL A 456 -6.58 3.21 34.05
CA VAL A 456 -5.67 4.28 33.63
C VAL A 456 -4.90 4.77 34.87
N PRO A 457 -3.58 4.99 34.80
CA PRO A 457 -2.79 5.56 35.88
C PRO A 457 -3.37 6.88 36.39
N GLY A 458 -3.41 7.03 37.73
CA GLY A 458 -4.02 8.18 38.40
C GLY A 458 -5.50 8.00 38.78
N THR A 459 -6.13 6.88 38.42
CA THR A 459 -7.47 6.54 38.92
C THR A 459 -7.38 6.12 40.39
N ALA A 460 -7.98 6.92 41.28
CA ALA A 460 -7.91 6.70 42.72
C ALA A 460 -8.47 5.33 43.12
N GLY A 461 -7.76 4.60 43.99
CA GLY A 461 -8.12 3.26 44.45
C GLY A 461 -7.81 2.12 43.48
N LEU A 462 -7.31 2.44 42.27
CA LEU A 462 -6.92 1.45 41.26
C LEU A 462 -5.39 1.42 41.04
N GLU A 463 -4.62 1.81 42.04
CA GLU A 463 -3.17 1.80 41.99
C GLU A 463 -2.67 0.38 41.78
N HIS A 464 -1.90 0.19 40.73
CA HIS A 464 -1.35 -1.12 40.35
C HIS A 464 -0.05 -0.97 39.57
N ARG A 465 0.65 -2.06 39.41
CA ARG A 465 1.79 -2.17 38.50
C ARG A 465 1.59 -3.28 37.50
N ILE A 466 2.09 -3.08 36.31
CA ILE A 466 2.32 -4.09 35.29
C ILE A 466 3.77 -3.97 34.82
N GLY A 467 4.30 -4.98 34.16
CA GLY A 467 5.69 -4.95 33.70
C GLY A 467 6.09 -6.23 32.98
N GLY A 468 7.31 -6.28 32.46
CA GLY A 468 7.83 -7.38 31.65
C GLY A 468 8.23 -8.64 32.44
N ILE A 469 8.46 -8.54 33.77
CA ILE A 469 8.73 -9.73 34.59
C ILE A 469 7.45 -10.55 34.74
N GLU A 470 7.55 -11.89 34.81
CA GLU A 470 6.38 -12.76 34.91
C GLU A 470 5.52 -12.44 36.15
N LYS A 471 4.22 -12.47 35.95
CA LYS A 471 3.21 -12.11 36.95
C LYS A 471 2.41 -13.32 37.38
N GLN A 472 2.03 -13.32 38.63
CA GLN A 472 1.02 -14.24 39.14
C GLN A 472 -0.32 -13.96 38.45
N ASN A 473 -0.97 -15.03 38.02
CA ASN A 473 -2.31 -14.94 37.49
C ASN A 473 -3.26 -14.20 38.46
N ILE A 474 -4.17 -13.40 37.97
CA ILE A 474 -5.16 -12.58 38.71
C ILE A 474 -4.49 -11.40 39.43
N THR A 475 -3.59 -11.65 40.38
CA THR A 475 -3.08 -10.62 41.31
C THR A 475 -2.09 -9.66 40.69
N GLY A 476 -1.33 -10.11 39.67
CA GLY A 476 -0.29 -9.32 39.02
C GLY A 476 0.97 -9.13 39.88
N ASN A 477 1.13 -9.86 41.01
CA ASN A 477 2.37 -9.88 41.77
C ASN A 477 3.47 -10.57 40.94
N ILE A 478 4.72 -10.21 41.18
CA ILE A 478 5.85 -10.92 40.57
C ILE A 478 5.83 -12.38 41.05
N SER A 479 6.01 -13.32 40.14
CA SER A 479 6.01 -14.74 40.43
C SER A 479 7.13 -15.44 39.66
N TYR A 480 7.82 -16.34 40.37
CA TYR A 480 8.85 -17.21 39.81
C TYR A 480 8.42 -18.69 39.85
N GLU A 481 7.14 -18.95 40.19
CA GLU A 481 6.60 -20.30 40.27
C GLU A 481 6.43 -20.91 38.88
N PRO A 482 7.01 -22.11 38.61
CA PRO A 482 6.99 -22.73 37.29
C PRO A 482 5.58 -22.99 36.75
N GLU A 483 4.67 -23.44 37.62
CA GLU A 483 3.29 -23.74 37.27
C GLU A 483 2.53 -22.47 36.87
N ASN A 484 2.77 -21.35 37.54
CA ASN A 484 2.20 -20.07 37.21
C ASN A 484 2.74 -19.57 35.86
N HIS A 485 4.04 -19.73 35.60
CA HIS A 485 4.61 -19.37 34.30
C HIS A 485 3.95 -20.15 33.14
N GLN A 486 3.86 -21.48 33.30
CA GLN A 486 3.17 -22.33 32.31
C GLN A 486 1.70 -21.89 32.10
N LEU A 487 0.99 -21.59 33.18
CA LEU A 487 -0.39 -21.12 33.12
C LEU A 487 -0.51 -19.78 32.33
N MET A 488 0.35 -18.82 32.62
CA MET A 488 0.34 -17.50 32.00
C MET A 488 0.68 -17.58 30.51
N VAL A 489 1.61 -18.44 30.10
CA VAL A 489 1.91 -18.72 28.68
C VAL A 489 0.68 -19.28 27.96
N LYS A 490 0.01 -20.29 28.56
CA LYS A 490 -1.20 -20.87 28.00
C LYS A 490 -2.33 -19.86 27.86
N ILE A 491 -2.57 -19.04 28.88
CA ILE A 491 -3.62 -18.01 28.85
C ILE A 491 -3.34 -16.99 27.73
N ARG A 492 -2.09 -16.55 27.57
CA ARG A 492 -1.72 -15.62 26.49
C ARG A 492 -1.96 -16.21 25.11
N GLN A 493 -1.65 -17.51 24.89
CA GLN A 493 -1.94 -18.19 23.64
C GLN A 493 -3.46 -18.35 23.42
N GLU A 494 -4.17 -18.87 24.42
CA GLU A 494 -5.62 -19.09 24.36
C GLU A 494 -6.39 -17.79 24.08
N LYS A 495 -5.94 -16.67 24.66
CA LYS A 495 -6.50 -15.34 24.38
C LYS A 495 -6.45 -15.00 22.89
N ILE A 496 -5.32 -15.25 22.23
CA ILE A 496 -5.17 -14.97 20.80
C ILE A 496 -6.01 -15.94 19.96
N ASP A 497 -6.01 -17.24 20.29
CA ASP A 497 -6.80 -18.24 19.58
C ASP A 497 -8.31 -17.95 19.68
N LYS A 498 -8.75 -17.49 20.86
CA LYS A 498 -10.15 -17.14 21.12
C LYS A 498 -10.65 -15.94 20.31
N ILE A 499 -9.76 -15.08 19.80
CA ILE A 499 -10.13 -13.99 18.87
C ILE A 499 -10.82 -14.55 17.63
N ALA A 500 -10.51 -15.78 17.21
CA ALA A 500 -11.19 -16.44 16.09
C ALA A 500 -12.72 -16.55 16.27
N GLU A 501 -13.22 -16.42 17.50
CA GLU A 501 -14.67 -16.41 17.81
C GLU A 501 -15.35 -15.06 17.50
N TYR A 502 -14.57 -14.00 17.38
CA TYR A 502 -15.01 -12.61 17.26
C TYR A 502 -14.63 -11.97 15.93
N ILE A 503 -14.08 -12.75 15.00
CA ILE A 503 -13.80 -12.37 13.63
C ILE A 503 -14.72 -13.12 12.65
N PRO A 504 -14.99 -12.58 11.45
CA PRO A 504 -15.81 -13.25 10.46
C PRO A 504 -15.23 -14.59 10.00
N GLU A 505 -16.10 -15.50 9.61
CA GLU A 505 -15.70 -16.69 8.87
C GLU A 505 -15.08 -16.34 7.52
N GLN A 506 -14.11 -17.12 7.09
CA GLN A 506 -13.50 -17.01 5.76
C GLN A 506 -14.53 -17.31 4.69
N LYS A 507 -14.52 -16.51 3.62
CA LYS A 507 -15.37 -16.69 2.45
C LYS A 507 -14.51 -16.85 1.20
N LEU A 508 -15.05 -17.53 0.21
CA LEU A 508 -14.48 -17.47 -1.13
C LEU A 508 -14.77 -16.09 -1.73
N ASP A 509 -13.78 -15.53 -2.38
CA ASP A 509 -13.90 -14.29 -3.16
C ASP A 509 -14.57 -14.56 -4.51
N SER A 510 -14.35 -15.75 -5.07
CA SER A 510 -15.03 -16.25 -6.28
C SER A 510 -14.84 -17.76 -6.43
N GLY A 511 -15.70 -18.37 -7.25
CA GLY A 511 -15.69 -19.80 -7.56
C GLY A 511 -16.70 -20.61 -6.75
N GLN A 512 -16.51 -21.92 -6.71
CA GLN A 512 -17.38 -22.88 -6.02
C GLN A 512 -16.73 -23.29 -4.68
N ASP A 513 -17.55 -23.68 -3.71
CA ASP A 513 -17.13 -24.06 -2.36
C ASP A 513 -16.28 -25.35 -2.29
N LYS A 514 -16.21 -26.09 -3.38
CA LYS A 514 -15.35 -27.27 -3.57
C LYS A 514 -14.90 -27.40 -5.02
N GLY A 515 -13.76 -28.02 -5.26
CA GLY A 515 -13.27 -28.22 -6.61
C GLY A 515 -11.81 -28.64 -6.69
N LYS A 516 -11.26 -28.54 -7.90
CA LYS A 516 -9.91 -29.01 -8.17
C LYS A 516 -8.85 -28.05 -7.62
N VAL A 517 -9.01 -26.74 -7.84
CA VAL A 517 -7.98 -25.75 -7.50
C VAL A 517 -8.58 -24.60 -6.69
N LEU A 518 -7.98 -24.36 -5.52
CA LEU A 518 -8.16 -23.15 -4.73
C LEU A 518 -6.88 -22.30 -4.80
N VAL A 519 -6.99 -21.06 -5.22
CA VAL A 519 -5.91 -20.08 -5.09
C VAL A 519 -6.14 -19.29 -3.81
N LEU A 520 -5.23 -19.45 -2.85
CA LEU A 520 -5.30 -18.78 -1.55
C LEU A 520 -4.23 -17.69 -1.49
N GLY A 521 -4.66 -16.45 -1.37
CA GLY A 521 -3.79 -15.28 -1.28
C GLY A 521 -3.87 -14.55 0.06
N TRP A 522 -2.96 -13.59 0.24
CA TRP A 522 -2.96 -12.60 1.29
C TRP A 522 -2.23 -11.35 0.83
N GLY A 523 -2.44 -10.21 1.50
CA GLY A 523 -1.73 -8.98 1.18
C GLY A 523 -1.94 -8.53 -0.27
N SER A 524 -0.92 -7.95 -0.86
CA SER A 524 -0.95 -7.34 -2.20
C SER A 524 -1.10 -8.31 -3.38
N THR A 525 -1.10 -9.61 -3.14
CA THR A 525 -1.35 -10.60 -4.20
C THR A 525 -2.82 -10.64 -4.66
N TYR A 526 -3.73 -9.98 -3.93
CA TYR A 526 -5.17 -9.97 -4.20
C TYR A 526 -5.52 -9.66 -5.65
N GLY A 527 -5.05 -8.52 -6.14
CA GLY A 527 -5.44 -8.02 -7.47
C GLY A 527 -5.00 -8.96 -8.60
N ALA A 528 -3.79 -9.49 -8.53
CA ALA A 528 -3.26 -10.43 -9.50
C ALA A 528 -4.03 -11.76 -9.50
N ILE A 529 -4.30 -12.32 -8.31
CA ILE A 529 -5.08 -13.54 -8.15
C ILE A 529 -6.50 -13.34 -8.67
N LYS A 530 -7.17 -12.26 -8.25
CA LYS A 530 -8.55 -11.95 -8.67
C LYS A 530 -8.65 -11.86 -10.18
N SER A 531 -7.71 -11.14 -10.82
CA SER A 531 -7.68 -10.98 -12.27
C SER A 531 -7.43 -12.30 -13.01
N ALA A 532 -6.48 -13.11 -12.53
CA ALA A 532 -6.15 -14.40 -13.15
C ALA A 532 -7.30 -15.41 -13.01
N VAL A 533 -7.89 -15.51 -11.82
CA VAL A 533 -9.02 -16.43 -11.57
C VAL A 533 -10.25 -16.00 -12.39
N THR A 534 -10.54 -14.69 -12.47
CA THR A 534 -11.66 -14.20 -13.29
C THR A 534 -11.48 -14.55 -14.77
N GLU A 535 -10.27 -14.41 -15.31
CA GLU A 535 -9.95 -14.78 -16.70
C GLU A 535 -10.14 -16.28 -16.93
N LEU A 536 -9.60 -17.11 -16.04
CA LEU A 536 -9.72 -18.57 -16.15
C LEU A 536 -11.16 -19.07 -16.00
N GLN A 537 -11.95 -18.45 -15.13
CA GLN A 537 -13.38 -18.74 -14.99
C GLN A 537 -14.15 -18.37 -16.27
N ALA A 538 -13.80 -17.24 -16.93
CA ALA A 538 -14.37 -16.85 -18.21
C ALA A 538 -13.99 -17.81 -19.35
N GLU A 539 -12.82 -18.45 -19.28
CA GLU A 539 -12.39 -19.54 -20.17
C GLU A 539 -13.10 -20.88 -19.87
N GLY A 540 -13.91 -20.96 -18.82
CA GLY A 540 -14.66 -22.17 -18.42
C GLY A 540 -13.95 -23.07 -17.42
N HIS A 541 -12.83 -22.66 -16.83
CA HIS A 541 -12.10 -23.43 -15.85
C HIS A 541 -12.71 -23.33 -14.44
N ALA A 542 -12.81 -24.47 -13.74
CA ALA A 542 -13.28 -24.54 -12.36
C ALA A 542 -12.13 -24.23 -11.39
N VAL A 543 -11.90 -22.97 -11.11
CA VAL A 543 -10.92 -22.47 -10.16
C VAL A 543 -11.59 -21.53 -9.16
N SER A 544 -11.23 -21.63 -7.88
CA SER A 544 -11.77 -20.80 -6.81
C SER A 544 -10.68 -19.92 -6.18
N HIS A 545 -11.09 -18.80 -5.60
CA HIS A 545 -10.21 -17.85 -4.93
C HIS A 545 -10.70 -17.57 -3.51
N THR A 546 -9.78 -17.57 -2.56
CA THR A 546 -9.97 -17.00 -1.22
C THR A 546 -8.79 -16.14 -0.83
N HIS A 547 -9.04 -15.08 -0.04
CA HIS A 547 -8.00 -14.13 0.33
C HIS A 547 -8.04 -13.85 1.84
N LEU A 548 -6.90 -14.00 2.53
CA LEU A 548 -6.82 -13.88 3.97
C LEU A 548 -6.58 -12.43 4.41
N ARG A 549 -7.47 -11.91 5.24
CA ARG A 549 -7.26 -10.72 6.06
C ARG A 549 -6.65 -11.08 7.41
N TYR A 550 -7.16 -12.13 8.05
CA TYR A 550 -6.71 -12.61 9.35
C TYR A 550 -5.72 -13.74 9.14
N VAL A 551 -4.46 -13.47 9.46
CA VAL A 551 -3.36 -14.44 9.32
C VAL A 551 -3.05 -15.11 10.66
N ARG A 552 -3.33 -14.42 11.78
CA ARG A 552 -3.31 -14.97 13.13
C ARG A 552 -4.33 -14.24 14.02
N PRO A 553 -5.27 -14.93 14.69
CA PRO A 553 -5.63 -16.31 14.36
C PRO A 553 -6.29 -16.41 13.00
N PHE A 554 -6.24 -17.58 12.39
CA PHE A 554 -7.04 -17.84 11.20
C PHE A 554 -8.54 -17.91 11.54
N PRO A 555 -9.45 -17.57 10.61
CA PRO A 555 -10.88 -17.84 10.74
C PRO A 555 -11.16 -19.32 10.99
N LYS A 556 -12.11 -19.62 11.88
CA LYS A 556 -12.40 -21.00 12.35
C LYS A 556 -12.65 -22.01 11.25
N ASN A 557 -13.32 -21.60 10.17
CA ASN A 557 -13.72 -22.45 9.07
C ASN A 557 -12.66 -22.62 7.97
N LEU A 558 -11.49 -21.98 8.11
CA LEU A 558 -10.47 -22.03 7.04
C LEU A 558 -10.02 -23.47 6.74
N GLY A 559 -9.79 -24.27 7.78
CA GLY A 559 -9.40 -25.67 7.62
C GLY A 559 -10.41 -26.49 6.83
N ASP A 560 -11.70 -26.22 6.98
CA ASP A 560 -12.76 -26.92 6.25
C ASP A 560 -12.83 -26.48 4.78
N ILE A 561 -12.61 -25.18 4.51
CA ILE A 561 -12.46 -24.69 3.13
C ILE A 561 -11.29 -25.39 2.44
N LEU A 562 -10.13 -25.47 3.09
CA LEU A 562 -8.94 -26.09 2.50
C LEU A 562 -9.15 -27.55 2.10
N LYS A 563 -9.90 -28.33 2.91
CA LYS A 563 -10.20 -29.74 2.65
C LYS A 563 -11.12 -29.98 1.44
N ASN A 564 -11.81 -28.96 0.97
CA ASN A 564 -12.75 -29.05 -0.13
C ASN A 564 -12.08 -28.99 -1.51
N PHE A 565 -10.75 -28.83 -1.58
CA PHE A 565 -10.02 -28.68 -2.84
C PHE A 565 -8.86 -29.68 -2.94
N ASP A 566 -8.68 -30.22 -4.15
CA ASP A 566 -7.60 -31.17 -4.43
C ASP A 566 -6.22 -30.51 -4.40
N THR A 567 -6.14 -29.27 -4.87
CA THR A 567 -4.92 -28.45 -4.90
C THR A 567 -5.17 -27.09 -4.29
N ILE A 568 -4.32 -26.70 -3.35
CA ILE A 568 -4.27 -25.37 -2.77
C ILE A 568 -3.01 -24.70 -3.30
N LEU A 569 -3.14 -23.65 -4.13
CA LEU A 569 -2.03 -22.86 -4.65
C LEU A 569 -1.90 -21.57 -3.83
N VAL A 570 -0.71 -21.28 -3.32
CA VAL A 570 -0.42 -20.10 -2.50
C VAL A 570 0.61 -19.21 -3.19
N PRO A 571 0.18 -18.16 -3.93
CA PRO A 571 1.09 -17.17 -4.51
C PRO A 571 1.55 -16.17 -3.45
N GLU A 572 2.89 -15.96 -3.37
CA GLU A 572 3.50 -15.03 -2.42
C GLU A 572 4.66 -14.26 -3.08
N ILE A 573 4.84 -13.01 -2.70
CA ILE A 573 6.04 -12.21 -3.05
C ILE A 573 7.12 -12.34 -1.97
N ASN A 574 7.37 -13.58 -1.57
CA ASN A 574 8.40 -14.02 -0.63
C ASN A 574 8.76 -15.49 -0.92
N ASN A 575 9.60 -16.10 -0.09
CA ASN A 575 10.01 -17.49 -0.23
C ASN A 575 9.06 -18.49 0.49
N GLY A 576 7.75 -18.34 0.28
CA GLY A 576 6.73 -19.25 0.83
C GLY A 576 6.63 -19.14 2.35
N GLN A 577 6.26 -17.98 2.86
CA GLN A 577 6.14 -17.76 4.31
C GLN A 577 4.77 -18.23 4.83
N LEU A 578 3.66 -17.84 4.18
CA LEU A 578 2.32 -18.27 4.56
C LEU A 578 2.14 -19.77 4.36
N ILE A 579 2.64 -20.32 3.25
CA ILE A 579 2.50 -21.76 2.96
C ILE A 579 3.11 -22.64 4.05
N LYS A 580 4.21 -22.19 4.70
CA LYS A 580 4.81 -22.91 5.84
C LYS A 580 3.87 -22.94 7.04
N ILE A 581 3.22 -21.81 7.34
CA ILE A 581 2.25 -21.71 8.43
C ILE A 581 1.01 -22.58 8.14
N LEU A 582 0.49 -22.53 6.91
CA LEU A 582 -0.68 -23.35 6.52
C LEU A 582 -0.38 -24.85 6.62
N ARG A 583 0.81 -25.28 6.19
CA ARG A 583 1.26 -26.68 6.31
C ARG A 583 1.38 -27.12 7.75
N ASP A 584 1.95 -26.26 8.62
CA ASP A 584 2.08 -26.55 10.04
C ASP A 584 0.71 -26.64 10.74
N VAL A 585 -0.13 -25.63 10.54
CA VAL A 585 -1.43 -25.54 11.25
C VAL A 585 -2.46 -26.56 10.76
N TYR A 586 -2.52 -26.81 9.46
CA TYR A 586 -3.59 -27.63 8.84
C TYR A 586 -3.11 -28.95 8.25
N MET A 587 -1.82 -29.24 8.23
CA MET A 587 -1.21 -30.46 7.66
C MET A 587 -1.62 -30.66 6.18
N VAL A 588 -1.73 -29.58 5.42
CA VAL A 588 -2.13 -29.59 4.00
C VAL A 588 -0.94 -29.58 3.06
N ASP A 589 -1.02 -30.32 1.94
CA ASP A 589 -0.02 -30.27 0.87
C ASP A 589 -0.29 -29.10 -0.09
N ALA A 590 -0.16 -27.87 0.41
CA ALA A 590 -0.30 -26.69 -0.43
C ALA A 590 0.89 -26.54 -1.39
N LYS A 591 0.64 -25.99 -2.59
CA LYS A 591 1.64 -25.69 -3.63
C LYS A 591 2.03 -24.21 -3.58
N ALA A 592 3.31 -23.95 -3.78
CA ALA A 592 3.84 -22.59 -3.72
C ALA A 592 4.01 -22.00 -5.14
N TYR A 593 3.69 -20.71 -5.28
CA TYR A 593 4.22 -19.88 -6.34
C TYR A 593 4.93 -18.67 -5.68
N ASN A 594 6.26 -18.68 -5.70
CA ASN A 594 7.08 -17.70 -4.99
C ASN A 594 7.80 -16.77 -5.98
N LYS A 595 7.62 -15.45 -5.80
CA LYS A 595 8.33 -14.43 -6.59
C LYS A 595 9.07 -13.48 -5.64
N ILE A 596 10.41 -13.48 -5.72
CA ILE A 596 11.26 -12.65 -4.84
C ILE A 596 12.10 -11.74 -5.74
N MET A 597 11.47 -10.70 -6.27
CA MET A 597 12.09 -9.81 -7.27
C MET A 597 11.87 -8.32 -6.95
N GLY A 598 11.27 -8.00 -5.80
CA GLY A 598 10.94 -6.62 -5.45
C GLY A 598 9.87 -5.97 -6.33
N VAL A 599 9.08 -6.78 -7.03
CA VAL A 599 7.97 -6.33 -7.89
C VAL A 599 6.74 -7.23 -7.68
N PRO A 600 5.53 -6.73 -7.91
CA PRO A 600 4.29 -7.52 -7.77
C PRO A 600 4.27 -8.73 -8.71
N ILE A 601 3.49 -9.75 -8.33
CA ILE A 601 3.11 -10.84 -9.24
C ILE A 601 2.16 -10.26 -10.29
N THR A 602 2.33 -10.69 -11.55
CA THR A 602 1.45 -10.30 -12.65
C THR A 602 0.28 -11.27 -12.82
N LYS A 603 -0.80 -10.80 -13.42
CA LYS A 603 -1.94 -11.65 -13.81
C LYS A 603 -1.48 -12.78 -14.75
N THR A 604 -0.67 -12.44 -15.75
CA THR A 604 -0.18 -13.39 -16.77
C THR A 604 0.63 -14.53 -16.15
N GLU A 605 1.53 -14.22 -15.20
CA GLU A 605 2.29 -15.24 -14.46
C GLU A 605 1.36 -16.21 -13.74
N LEU A 606 0.32 -15.71 -13.08
CA LEU A 606 -0.63 -16.55 -12.34
C LEU A 606 -1.52 -17.39 -13.26
N VAL A 607 -1.98 -16.85 -14.39
CA VAL A 607 -2.73 -17.64 -15.38
C VAL A 607 -1.91 -18.84 -15.85
N VAL A 608 -0.64 -18.63 -16.17
CA VAL A 608 0.27 -19.72 -16.58
C VAL A 608 0.47 -20.72 -15.46
N GLU A 609 0.67 -20.24 -14.22
CA GLU A 609 0.92 -21.15 -13.07
C GLU A 609 -0.32 -21.96 -12.71
N ILE A 610 -1.50 -21.33 -12.60
CA ILE A 610 -2.75 -22.01 -12.24
C ILE A 610 -3.10 -23.09 -13.27
N LYS A 611 -2.89 -22.84 -14.57
CA LYS A 611 -3.16 -23.81 -15.65
C LYS A 611 -2.39 -25.14 -15.50
N LYS A 612 -1.30 -25.18 -14.76
CA LYS A 612 -0.58 -26.44 -14.48
C LYS A 612 -1.36 -27.41 -13.59
N TYR A 613 -2.34 -26.92 -12.87
CA TYR A 613 -3.14 -27.68 -11.90
C TYR A 613 -4.59 -27.89 -12.35
N LEU A 614 -5.00 -27.26 -13.46
CA LEU A 614 -6.32 -27.45 -14.07
C LEU A 614 -6.34 -28.67 -15.01
#